data_9bb8678594dd2d2e13e357e1f955797a
#
_entry.id   9bb8678594dd2d2e13e357e1f955797a
#
_cell.length_a   1.000
_cell.length_b   1.000
_cell.length_c   1.000
_cell.angle_alpha   90.00
_cell.angle_beta   90.00
_cell.angle_gamma   90.00
#
_symmetry.space_group_name_H-M   'P 1'
#
loop_
_entity.id
_entity.type
_entity.pdbx_description
1 polymer ?
#
loop_
_entity_poly.entity_id
_entity_poly.type
_entity_poly.pdbx_seq_one_letter_code
_entity_poly.pdbx_strand_id
1 'polypeptide(L)'
;MKKLTSIFIGLMFLFSANFSLAGDVQLYHDKAGWQDWWIETFDLDSNNSYEITPFADTSSFQATVRQSLRADPPGLFTWWAGYRMKDMVDAGLVEDLSPIWDKYIAAGQVSPDLAKAFQFDGKTYAVPSLIAFWPMYYNKLVYAELGLSEPKTWEELESNFEKIKASGRTPVGQTIEGRWPAFIWFEEFLIRSDPDFYEDLVEGRAKYTDPQVEEAFLTWKSWMDKGWMDDGSAAFGFTTGDSMNNSFSKGEVVHMLVGTWFASTVTGGGIKEGDEWGYFVLPNKKASLPPSVIFEAGPIMVAKNAKDKDAALDAIDFWMSEAASAKWTELMFFPPHNLNAALPGGEVGELVKEINEGGYRQINRYWEATPTEICEAAVDEISKFVLDPTSYKDVMENLQTLADNYWSNN
;
A
#
# COMPACT_ATOMS: atom_id res chain seq x y z
N MET A 1 -7.37 -53.98 -72.76
CA MET A 1 -8.16 -53.13 -71.83
C MET A 1 -7.45 -53.19 -70.46
N LYS A 2 -6.60 -52.22 -70.20
CA LYS A 2 -5.87 -52.09 -68.92
C LYS A 2 -6.59 -51.11 -68.04
N LYS A 3 -7.03 -51.59 -66.81
CA LYS A 3 -7.63 -50.71 -65.83
C LYS A 3 -6.51 -50.05 -65.01
N LEU A 4 -6.46 -48.73 -65.02
CA LEU A 4 -5.65 -47.94 -64.11
C LEU A 4 -6.43 -47.78 -62.78
N THR A 5 -5.81 -48.22 -61.71
CA THR A 5 -6.30 -47.99 -60.34
C THR A 5 -5.54 -46.79 -59.75
N SER A 6 -6.21 -45.67 -59.60
CA SER A 6 -5.65 -44.46 -58.92
C SER A 6 -5.70 -44.66 -57.42
N ILE A 7 -4.53 -44.62 -56.75
CA ILE A 7 -4.38 -44.60 -55.32
C ILE A 7 -4.39 -43.11 -54.86
N PHE A 8 -5.43 -42.73 -54.14
CA PHE A 8 -5.50 -41.43 -53.46
C PHE A 8 -4.80 -41.58 -52.09
N ILE A 9 -3.61 -40.97 -51.93
CA ILE A 9 -2.95 -40.85 -50.63
C ILE A 9 -3.48 -39.55 -50.00
N GLY A 10 -4.40 -39.74 -49.06
CA GLY A 10 -4.87 -38.63 -48.19
C GLY A 10 -3.81 -38.29 -47.13
N LEU A 11 -3.18 -37.12 -47.29
CA LEU A 11 -2.31 -36.57 -46.24
C LEU A 11 -3.19 -36.07 -45.07
N MET A 12 -3.20 -36.84 -44.01
CA MET A 12 -3.87 -36.50 -42.77
C MET A 12 -2.94 -35.56 -41.96
N PHE A 13 -3.18 -34.23 -42.05
CA PHE A 13 -2.56 -33.27 -41.15
C PHE A 13 -3.11 -33.48 -39.74
N LEU A 14 -2.33 -34.14 -38.90
CA LEU A 14 -2.55 -34.14 -37.46
C LEU A 14 -2.23 -32.74 -36.91
N PHE A 15 -3.24 -31.94 -36.72
CA PHE A 15 -3.15 -30.77 -35.85
C PHE A 15 -2.98 -31.33 -34.43
N SER A 16 -1.75 -31.34 -33.94
CA SER A 16 -1.48 -31.51 -32.52
C SER A 16 -1.96 -30.21 -31.84
N ALA A 17 -3.19 -30.18 -31.37
CA ALA A 17 -3.59 -29.20 -30.38
C ALA A 17 -2.75 -29.50 -29.13
N ASN A 18 -1.75 -28.68 -28.86
CA ASN A 18 -1.14 -28.64 -27.55
C ASN A 18 -2.23 -28.15 -26.58
N PHE A 19 -2.96 -29.06 -25.98
CA PHE A 19 -3.65 -28.76 -24.73
C PHE A 19 -2.54 -28.55 -23.69
N SER A 20 -2.18 -27.31 -23.45
CA SER A 20 -1.52 -26.95 -22.21
C SER A 20 -2.48 -27.39 -21.12
N LEU A 21 -2.08 -28.33 -20.28
CA LEU A 21 -2.80 -28.60 -19.05
C LEU A 21 -2.76 -27.32 -18.26
N ALA A 22 -3.93 -26.80 -17.90
CA ALA A 22 -4.02 -25.63 -17.01
C ALA A 22 -3.22 -25.95 -15.75
N GLY A 23 -2.28 -25.08 -15.40
CA GLY A 23 -1.52 -25.21 -14.16
C GLY A 23 -2.40 -24.83 -12.96
N ASP A 24 -2.18 -25.47 -11.82
CA ASP A 24 -2.86 -25.13 -10.57
C ASP A 24 -1.99 -24.14 -9.79
N VAL A 25 -2.46 -22.90 -9.66
CA VAL A 25 -1.74 -21.83 -8.97
C VAL A 25 -2.42 -21.51 -7.63
N GLN A 26 -1.70 -21.72 -6.53
CA GLN A 26 -2.14 -21.28 -5.21
C GLN A 26 -1.71 -19.81 -4.98
N LEU A 27 -2.64 -18.95 -4.57
CA LEU A 27 -2.38 -17.59 -4.14
C LEU A 27 -2.80 -17.43 -2.68
N TYR A 28 -1.86 -16.99 -1.81
CA TYR A 28 -2.15 -16.60 -0.42
C TYR A 28 -2.17 -15.09 -0.28
N HIS A 29 -3.21 -14.52 0.37
CA HIS A 29 -3.29 -13.08 0.60
C HIS A 29 -3.91 -12.73 1.96
N ASP A 30 -3.54 -11.57 2.50
CA ASP A 30 -3.93 -11.07 3.83
C ASP A 30 -5.11 -10.08 3.81
N LYS A 31 -5.80 -9.96 2.69
CA LYS A 31 -6.92 -9.03 2.50
C LYS A 31 -8.19 -9.82 2.24
N ALA A 32 -8.74 -10.48 3.29
CA ALA A 32 -9.92 -11.34 3.14
C ALA A 32 -11.10 -10.65 2.45
N GLY A 33 -11.29 -9.35 2.68
CA GLY A 33 -12.32 -8.55 2.02
C GLY A 33 -12.14 -8.36 0.50
N TRP A 34 -10.95 -8.71 -0.04
CA TRP A 34 -10.67 -8.59 -1.48
C TRP A 34 -10.81 -9.92 -2.23
N GLN A 35 -11.25 -10.99 -1.55
CA GLN A 35 -11.31 -12.34 -2.10
C GLN A 35 -12.04 -12.40 -3.45
N ASP A 36 -13.23 -11.83 -3.54
CA ASP A 36 -14.04 -11.89 -4.75
C ASP A 36 -13.36 -11.12 -5.90
N TRP A 37 -12.67 -10.04 -5.62
CA TRP A 37 -11.96 -9.24 -6.62
C TRP A 37 -10.71 -9.97 -7.17
N TRP A 38 -10.01 -10.71 -6.32
CA TRP A 38 -8.94 -11.60 -6.77
C TRP A 38 -9.48 -12.66 -7.73
N ILE A 39 -10.60 -13.32 -7.36
CA ILE A 39 -11.26 -14.33 -8.18
C ILE A 39 -11.68 -13.72 -9.52
N GLU A 40 -12.41 -12.60 -9.52
CA GLU A 40 -12.88 -11.94 -10.75
C GLU A 40 -11.74 -11.53 -11.69
N THR A 41 -10.60 -11.15 -11.15
CA THR A 41 -9.45 -10.76 -11.98
C THR A 41 -8.77 -11.98 -12.56
N PHE A 42 -8.50 -13.02 -11.77
CA PHE A 42 -7.84 -14.23 -12.25
C PHE A 42 -8.74 -15.12 -13.12
N ASP A 43 -10.07 -14.99 -13.03
CA ASP A 43 -11.02 -15.66 -13.95
C ASP A 43 -10.85 -15.19 -15.42
N LEU A 44 -10.17 -14.08 -15.67
CA LEU A 44 -9.79 -13.65 -17.02
C LEU A 44 -8.61 -14.43 -17.60
N ASP A 45 -7.83 -15.13 -16.78
CA ASP A 45 -6.75 -15.99 -17.26
C ASP A 45 -7.29 -17.35 -17.69
N SER A 46 -7.24 -17.62 -18.99
CA SER A 46 -7.68 -18.90 -19.56
C SER A 46 -6.64 -20.02 -19.51
N ASN A 47 -5.40 -19.72 -19.06
CA ASN A 47 -4.28 -20.64 -19.12
C ASN A 47 -4.12 -21.43 -17.81
N ASN A 48 -4.54 -20.87 -16.67
CA ASN A 48 -4.34 -21.44 -15.35
C ASN A 48 -5.65 -21.57 -14.58
N SER A 49 -5.67 -22.45 -13.58
CA SER A 49 -6.69 -22.51 -12.54
C SER A 49 -6.10 -21.99 -11.23
N TYR A 50 -6.93 -21.39 -10.38
CA TYR A 50 -6.46 -20.69 -9.19
C TYR A 50 -7.16 -21.20 -7.94
N GLU A 51 -6.37 -21.49 -6.90
CA GLU A 51 -6.83 -21.66 -5.52
C GLU A 51 -6.40 -20.43 -4.71
N ILE A 52 -7.34 -19.52 -4.44
CA ILE A 52 -7.07 -18.25 -3.77
C ILE A 52 -7.50 -18.35 -2.31
N THR A 53 -6.53 -18.29 -1.40
CA THR A 53 -6.74 -18.49 0.04
C THR A 53 -6.59 -17.18 0.79
N PRO A 54 -7.69 -16.62 1.36
CA PRO A 54 -7.66 -15.41 2.16
C PRO A 54 -7.27 -15.70 3.61
N PHE A 55 -6.56 -14.76 4.22
CA PHE A 55 -6.28 -14.74 5.64
C PHE A 55 -6.89 -13.46 6.25
N ALA A 56 -7.67 -13.61 7.30
CA ALA A 56 -8.33 -12.49 7.97
C ALA A 56 -7.42 -11.78 8.99
N ASP A 57 -6.35 -12.45 9.44
CA ASP A 57 -5.43 -11.95 10.44
C ASP A 57 -4.01 -11.89 9.89
N THR A 58 -3.41 -10.69 9.95
CA THR A 58 -2.07 -10.41 9.40
C THR A 58 -0.98 -11.26 10.06
N SER A 59 -1.04 -11.48 11.37
CA SER A 59 -0.02 -12.25 12.08
C SER A 59 -0.06 -13.73 11.69
N SER A 60 -1.27 -14.30 11.60
CA SER A 60 -1.49 -15.67 11.12
C SER A 60 -1.02 -15.82 9.67
N PHE A 61 -1.30 -14.86 8.81
CA PHE A 61 -0.82 -14.82 7.43
C PHE A 61 0.70 -14.85 7.37
N GLN A 62 1.36 -13.93 8.08
CA GLN A 62 2.83 -13.85 8.10
C GLN A 62 3.46 -15.15 8.58
N ALA A 63 2.94 -15.74 9.66
CA ALA A 63 3.45 -17.00 10.19
C ALA A 63 3.28 -18.16 9.19
N THR A 64 2.10 -18.25 8.57
CA THR A 64 1.78 -19.29 7.59
C THR A 64 2.67 -19.19 6.35
N VAL A 65 2.80 -17.98 5.76
CA VAL A 65 3.66 -17.77 4.58
C VAL A 65 5.11 -18.13 4.90
N ARG A 66 5.67 -17.61 6.00
CA ARG A 66 7.07 -17.90 6.38
C ARG A 66 7.34 -19.38 6.61
N GLN A 67 6.35 -20.12 7.13
CA GLN A 67 6.44 -21.55 7.34
C GLN A 67 6.30 -22.31 6.01
N SER A 68 5.30 -21.99 5.19
CA SER A 68 5.01 -22.70 3.95
C SER A 68 6.13 -22.51 2.91
N LEU A 69 6.74 -21.34 2.80
CA LEU A 69 7.86 -21.09 1.88
C LEU A 69 9.03 -22.06 2.06
N ARG A 70 9.18 -22.67 3.24
CA ARG A 70 10.24 -23.64 3.58
C ARG A 70 9.83 -25.10 3.47
N ALA A 71 8.52 -25.37 3.42
CA ALA A 71 7.99 -26.73 3.46
C ALA A 71 7.13 -27.07 2.24
N ASP A 72 6.02 -26.37 2.07
CA ASP A 72 5.03 -26.58 1.01
C ASP A 72 4.54 -25.19 0.52
N PRO A 73 5.33 -24.50 -0.32
CA PRO A 73 5.06 -23.12 -0.69
C PRO A 73 3.87 -22.99 -1.64
N PRO A 74 3.06 -21.92 -1.52
CA PRO A 74 2.10 -21.54 -2.55
C PRO A 74 2.84 -21.15 -3.84
N GLY A 75 2.14 -21.08 -4.97
CA GLY A 75 2.69 -20.52 -6.21
C GLY A 75 2.97 -19.05 -6.03
N LEU A 76 1.95 -18.33 -5.56
CA LEU A 76 1.93 -16.88 -5.37
C LEU A 76 1.55 -16.53 -3.93
N PHE A 77 2.06 -15.39 -3.47
CA PHE A 77 1.60 -14.79 -2.21
C PHE A 77 1.79 -13.27 -2.22
N THR A 78 0.89 -12.55 -1.56
CA THR A 78 1.06 -11.13 -1.30
C THR A 78 2.04 -10.91 -0.14
N TRP A 79 2.64 -9.73 -0.05
CA TRP A 79 3.53 -9.36 1.04
C TRP A 79 3.60 -7.83 1.16
N TRP A 80 4.55 -7.33 1.94
CA TRP A 80 4.90 -5.92 2.06
C TRP A 80 6.24 -5.66 1.38
N ALA A 81 6.37 -4.53 0.70
CA ALA A 81 7.60 -4.11 0.04
C ALA A 81 8.71 -3.74 1.05
N GLY A 82 9.79 -3.16 0.56
CA GLY A 82 10.89 -2.66 1.37
C GLY A 82 11.60 -3.74 2.18
N TYR A 83 11.97 -3.42 3.42
CA TYR A 83 12.72 -4.34 4.27
C TYR A 83 12.01 -5.67 4.53
N ARG A 84 10.69 -5.66 4.61
CA ARG A 84 9.91 -6.91 4.81
C ARG A 84 10.04 -7.87 3.63
N MET A 85 10.11 -7.33 2.41
CA MET A 85 10.38 -8.14 1.22
C MET A 85 11.85 -8.55 1.15
N LYS A 86 12.76 -7.65 1.54
CA LYS A 86 14.20 -7.92 1.58
C LYS A 86 14.52 -9.16 2.42
N ASP A 87 13.89 -9.34 3.56
CA ASP A 87 14.06 -10.52 4.41
C ASP A 87 13.81 -11.83 3.64
N MET A 88 12.80 -11.85 2.76
CA MET A 88 12.47 -13.01 1.91
C MET A 88 13.49 -13.22 0.78
N VAL A 89 13.97 -12.11 0.19
CA VAL A 89 14.98 -12.12 -0.88
C VAL A 89 16.31 -12.64 -0.33
N ASP A 90 16.79 -12.09 0.79
CA ASP A 90 18.04 -12.47 1.43
C ASP A 90 18.03 -13.95 1.88
N ALA A 91 16.87 -14.44 2.30
CA ALA A 91 16.67 -15.85 2.63
C ALA A 91 16.56 -16.78 1.40
N GLY A 92 16.59 -16.24 0.17
CA GLY A 92 16.48 -17.02 -1.07
C GLY A 92 15.14 -17.73 -1.26
N LEU A 93 14.05 -17.18 -0.71
CA LEU A 93 12.73 -17.82 -0.69
C LEU A 93 11.83 -17.43 -1.86
N VAL A 94 12.25 -16.45 -2.66
CA VAL A 94 11.44 -15.87 -3.75
C VAL A 94 12.17 -15.89 -5.09
N GLU A 95 11.39 -15.89 -6.16
CA GLU A 95 11.91 -15.98 -7.54
C GLU A 95 12.26 -14.59 -8.07
N ASP A 96 13.26 -14.55 -8.97
CA ASP A 96 13.67 -13.37 -9.73
C ASP A 96 12.68 -13.15 -10.89
N LEU A 97 11.93 -12.06 -10.86
CA LEU A 97 10.94 -11.69 -11.87
C LEU A 97 11.46 -10.66 -12.88
N SER A 98 12.75 -10.33 -12.85
CA SER A 98 13.36 -9.37 -13.79
C SER A 98 13.05 -9.68 -15.25
N PRO A 99 13.04 -10.94 -15.73
CA PRO A 99 12.72 -11.23 -17.15
C PRO A 99 11.30 -10.80 -17.54
N ILE A 100 10.32 -10.90 -16.63
CA ILE A 100 8.94 -10.46 -16.87
C ILE A 100 8.91 -8.93 -16.92
N TRP A 101 9.54 -8.25 -15.96
CA TRP A 101 9.62 -6.80 -15.96
C TRP A 101 10.29 -6.25 -17.20
N ASP A 102 11.42 -6.82 -17.62
CA ASP A 102 12.16 -6.40 -18.82
C ASP A 102 11.30 -6.48 -20.08
N LYS A 103 10.48 -7.53 -20.22
CA LYS A 103 9.51 -7.68 -21.31
C LYS A 103 8.53 -6.52 -21.37
N TYR A 104 7.90 -6.16 -20.23
CA TYR A 104 6.89 -5.12 -20.18
C TYR A 104 7.48 -3.71 -20.25
N ILE A 105 8.66 -3.48 -19.66
CA ILE A 105 9.40 -2.22 -19.77
C ILE A 105 9.83 -1.97 -21.22
N ALA A 106 10.40 -2.99 -21.89
CA ALA A 106 10.81 -2.88 -23.30
C ALA A 106 9.62 -2.60 -24.24
N ALA A 107 8.43 -3.08 -23.87
CA ALA A 107 7.18 -2.79 -24.61
C ALA A 107 6.58 -1.41 -24.27
N GLY A 108 7.14 -0.66 -23.30
CA GLY A 108 6.59 0.61 -22.81
C GLY A 108 5.29 0.49 -22.04
N GLN A 109 4.99 -0.71 -21.52
CA GLN A 109 3.73 -1.02 -20.85
C GLN A 109 3.77 -0.83 -19.33
N VAL A 110 4.95 -0.76 -18.72
CA VAL A 110 5.13 -0.49 -17.30
C VAL A 110 6.25 0.53 -17.07
N SER A 111 6.13 1.28 -15.98
CA SER A 111 7.17 2.25 -15.60
C SER A 111 8.39 1.55 -14.99
N PRO A 112 9.62 1.85 -15.45
CA PRO A 112 10.83 1.38 -14.80
C PRO A 112 10.94 1.87 -13.35
N ASP A 113 10.34 3.03 -13.01
CA ASP A 113 10.37 3.56 -11.65
C ASP A 113 9.53 2.73 -10.69
N LEU A 114 8.41 2.16 -11.16
CA LEU A 114 7.60 1.24 -10.36
C LEU A 114 8.38 -0.04 -9.98
N ALA A 115 9.24 -0.53 -10.89
CA ALA A 115 10.07 -1.70 -10.62
C ALA A 115 11.01 -1.49 -9.42
N LYS A 116 11.48 -0.25 -9.19
CA LYS A 116 12.41 0.09 -8.10
C LYS A 116 11.85 -0.25 -6.71
N ALA A 117 10.53 -0.20 -6.54
CA ALA A 117 9.88 -0.58 -5.28
C ALA A 117 10.09 -2.06 -4.89
N PHE A 118 10.48 -2.89 -5.85
CA PHE A 118 10.62 -4.35 -5.70
C PHE A 118 12.03 -4.85 -6.06
N GLN A 119 13.01 -3.93 -6.17
CA GLN A 119 14.37 -4.25 -6.58
C GLN A 119 15.33 -4.38 -5.39
N PHE A 120 16.12 -5.45 -5.43
CA PHE A 120 17.27 -5.67 -4.56
C PHE A 120 18.43 -6.22 -5.40
N ASP A 121 19.62 -5.66 -5.23
CA ASP A 121 20.85 -6.07 -5.93
C ASP A 121 20.65 -6.15 -7.47
N GLY A 122 19.91 -5.20 -8.02
CA GLY A 122 19.66 -5.09 -9.47
C GLY A 122 18.66 -6.10 -10.03
N LYS A 123 17.94 -6.84 -9.19
CA LYS A 123 16.90 -7.80 -9.59
C LYS A 123 15.55 -7.41 -9.01
N THR A 124 14.48 -7.74 -9.73
CA THR A 124 13.11 -7.43 -9.32
C THR A 124 12.40 -8.71 -8.88
N TYR A 125 11.85 -8.73 -7.65
CA TYR A 125 11.35 -9.95 -7.01
C TYR A 125 9.84 -9.99 -6.79
N ALA A 126 9.11 -8.97 -7.23
CA ALA A 126 7.66 -8.92 -7.11
C ALA A 126 7.03 -8.10 -8.23
N VAL A 127 5.70 -8.23 -8.37
CA VAL A 127 4.86 -7.34 -9.17
C VAL A 127 3.84 -6.67 -8.25
N PRO A 128 3.32 -5.48 -8.61
CA PRO A 128 2.39 -4.76 -7.73
C PRO A 128 1.00 -5.43 -7.70
N SER A 129 0.50 -5.73 -6.50
CA SER A 129 -0.91 -5.99 -6.24
C SER A 129 -1.65 -4.71 -5.82
N LEU A 130 -0.91 -3.76 -5.30
CA LEU A 130 -1.40 -2.53 -4.72
C LEU A 130 -0.43 -1.40 -5.08
N ILE A 131 -0.99 -0.31 -5.57
CA ILE A 131 -0.33 0.98 -5.66
C ILE A 131 -1.26 1.95 -4.95
N ALA A 132 -0.81 2.56 -3.86
CA ALA A 132 -1.62 3.48 -3.09
C ALA A 132 -0.82 4.72 -2.70
N PHE A 133 -1.51 5.84 -2.61
CA PHE A 133 -1.03 7.06 -2.01
C PHE A 133 -1.74 7.30 -0.69
N TRP A 134 -1.16 8.10 0.20
CA TRP A 134 -1.71 8.40 1.52
C TRP A 134 -2.11 9.88 1.62
N PRO A 135 -3.28 10.25 1.06
CA PRO A 135 -3.82 11.60 1.19
C PRO A 135 -4.60 11.76 2.49
N MET A 136 -4.92 12.99 2.82
CA MET A 136 -5.96 13.31 3.79
C MET A 136 -7.33 13.18 3.13
N TYR A 137 -8.17 12.27 3.62
CA TYR A 137 -9.60 12.25 3.33
C TYR A 137 -10.27 13.40 4.06
N TYR A 138 -11.21 14.09 3.44
CA TYR A 138 -12.01 15.12 4.09
C TYR A 138 -13.49 15.02 3.74
N ASN A 139 -14.34 15.36 4.72
CA ASN A 139 -15.78 15.37 4.55
C ASN A 139 -16.23 16.71 3.92
N LYS A 140 -16.60 16.67 2.62
CA LYS A 140 -17.00 17.85 1.84
C LYS A 140 -18.28 18.50 2.36
N LEU A 141 -19.19 17.72 2.95
CA LEU A 141 -20.44 18.26 3.51
C LEU A 141 -20.15 19.16 4.71
N VAL A 142 -19.24 18.74 5.61
CA VAL A 142 -18.79 19.57 6.74
C VAL A 142 -18.02 20.78 6.26
N TYR A 143 -17.18 20.64 5.24
CA TYR A 143 -16.46 21.77 4.64
C TYR A 143 -17.44 22.82 4.07
N ALA A 144 -18.45 22.37 3.34
CA ALA A 144 -19.49 23.27 2.80
C ALA A 144 -20.30 23.95 3.93
N GLU A 145 -20.68 23.20 4.98
CA GLU A 145 -21.43 23.73 6.13
C GLU A 145 -20.64 24.83 6.86
N LEU A 146 -19.32 24.63 7.04
CA LEU A 146 -18.46 25.55 7.81
C LEU A 146 -17.79 26.62 6.93
N GLY A 147 -18.03 26.62 5.61
CA GLY A 147 -17.40 27.54 4.67
C GLY A 147 -15.89 27.35 4.57
N LEU A 148 -15.41 26.10 4.64
CA LEU A 148 -14.00 25.75 4.52
C LEU A 148 -13.63 25.50 3.05
N SER A 149 -12.33 25.61 2.78
CA SER A 149 -11.70 25.23 1.50
C SER A 149 -10.57 24.27 1.77
N GLU A 150 -10.20 23.48 0.76
CA GLU A 150 -9.00 22.64 0.83
C GLU A 150 -7.79 23.49 1.19
N PRO A 151 -7.03 23.11 2.23
CA PRO A 151 -5.89 23.89 2.68
C PRO A 151 -4.72 23.73 1.69
N LYS A 152 -4.08 24.83 1.34
CA LYS A 152 -2.88 24.85 0.50
C LYS A 152 -1.60 25.10 1.32
N THR A 153 -1.75 25.52 2.57
CA THR A 153 -0.66 25.70 3.51
C THR A 153 -0.96 25.04 4.85
N TRP A 154 0.09 24.82 5.63
CA TRP A 154 -0.03 24.25 6.97
C TRP A 154 -0.88 25.14 7.89
N GLU A 155 -0.73 26.45 7.78
CA GLU A 155 -1.51 27.42 8.56
C GLU A 155 -3.00 27.40 8.18
N GLU A 156 -3.33 27.22 6.90
CA GLU A 156 -4.72 27.05 6.46
C GLU A 156 -5.32 25.76 7.00
N LEU A 157 -4.54 24.64 7.01
CA LEU A 157 -4.93 23.36 7.58
C LEU A 157 -5.27 23.52 9.06
N GLU A 158 -4.37 24.10 9.86
CA GLU A 158 -4.60 24.34 11.29
C GLU A 158 -5.77 25.31 11.53
N SER A 159 -5.95 26.34 10.70
CA SER A 159 -7.10 27.24 10.77
C SER A 159 -8.43 26.51 10.52
N ASN A 160 -8.44 25.57 9.57
CA ASN A 160 -9.61 24.73 9.35
C ASN A 160 -9.89 23.84 10.57
N PHE A 161 -8.86 23.25 11.21
CA PHE A 161 -9.03 22.46 12.42
C PHE A 161 -9.63 23.25 13.58
N GLU A 162 -9.22 24.52 13.78
CA GLU A 162 -9.82 25.41 14.79
C GLU A 162 -11.31 25.60 14.57
N LYS A 163 -11.73 25.88 13.31
CA LYS A 163 -13.14 26.06 12.98
C LYS A 163 -13.96 24.78 13.14
N ILE A 164 -13.40 23.65 12.73
CA ILE A 164 -14.04 22.35 12.90
C ILE A 164 -14.21 22.03 14.39
N LYS A 165 -13.16 22.22 15.19
CA LYS A 165 -13.23 22.01 16.65
C LYS A 165 -14.26 22.92 17.31
N ALA A 166 -14.33 24.18 16.92
CA ALA A 166 -15.32 25.15 17.42
C ALA A 166 -16.77 24.75 17.06
N SER A 167 -16.99 23.95 16.01
CA SER A 167 -18.30 23.40 15.66
C SER A 167 -18.71 22.19 16.49
N GLY A 168 -17.84 21.72 17.38
CA GLY A 168 -18.06 20.55 18.25
C GLY A 168 -17.67 19.20 17.64
N ARG A 169 -17.01 19.22 16.47
CA ARG A 169 -16.52 18.02 15.78
C ARG A 169 -15.05 17.74 16.09
N THR A 170 -14.61 16.52 15.80
CA THR A 170 -13.19 16.16 15.86
C THR A 170 -12.54 16.44 14.50
N PRO A 171 -11.55 17.35 14.44
CA PRO A 171 -10.87 17.67 13.19
C PRO A 171 -10.26 16.45 12.51
N VAL A 172 -9.51 15.61 13.25
CA VAL A 172 -8.70 14.54 12.69
C VAL A 172 -8.88 13.25 13.48
N GLY A 173 -9.13 12.16 12.81
CA GLY A 173 -9.11 10.82 13.39
C GLY A 173 -7.69 10.28 13.53
N GLN A 174 -7.40 9.64 14.66
CA GLN A 174 -6.21 8.84 14.87
C GLN A 174 -6.56 7.54 15.58
N THR A 175 -5.73 6.50 15.45
CA THR A 175 -5.94 5.20 16.07
C THR A 175 -4.64 4.42 16.22
N ILE A 176 -4.62 3.51 17.20
CA ILE A 176 -3.58 2.48 17.33
C ILE A 176 -4.13 1.07 17.10
N GLU A 177 -5.38 0.96 16.63
CA GLU A 177 -5.98 -0.34 16.32
C GLU A 177 -5.15 -1.11 15.30
N GLY A 178 -4.86 -2.39 15.61
CA GLY A 178 -4.04 -3.23 14.75
C GLY A 178 -2.55 -2.86 14.75
N ARG A 179 -2.11 -1.96 15.62
CA ARG A 179 -0.73 -1.47 15.83
C ARG A 179 -0.18 -0.60 14.69
N TRP A 180 -0.35 -1.02 13.44
CA TRP A 180 0.20 -0.35 12.25
C TRP A 180 -0.21 1.14 12.10
N PRO A 181 -1.40 1.62 12.51
CA PRO A 181 -1.72 3.03 12.34
C PRO A 181 -0.90 3.96 13.25
N ALA A 182 -0.23 3.44 14.27
CA ALA A 182 0.54 4.25 15.21
C ALA A 182 1.63 5.10 14.53
N PHE A 183 2.24 4.63 13.45
CA PHE A 183 3.30 5.38 12.76
C PHE A 183 2.78 6.47 11.80
N ILE A 184 1.49 6.45 11.41
CA ILE A 184 0.94 7.33 10.35
C ILE A 184 1.26 8.80 10.60
N TRP A 185 0.93 9.30 11.79
CA TRP A 185 1.18 10.70 12.12
C TRP A 185 2.64 10.99 12.41
N PHE A 186 3.38 10.00 12.95
CA PHE A 186 4.82 10.12 13.15
C PHE A 186 5.55 10.38 11.83
N GLU A 187 5.30 9.56 10.81
CA GLU A 187 5.92 9.73 9.50
C GLU A 187 5.49 11.01 8.81
N GLU A 188 4.19 11.36 8.89
CA GLU A 188 3.70 12.59 8.27
C GLU A 188 4.31 13.85 8.87
N PHE A 189 4.39 13.95 10.21
CA PHE A 189 5.01 15.13 10.83
C PHE A 189 6.49 15.26 10.46
N LEU A 190 7.21 14.16 10.32
CA LEU A 190 8.59 14.17 9.85
C LEU A 190 8.67 14.62 8.38
N ILE A 191 7.92 13.99 7.50
CA ILE A 191 7.93 14.27 6.06
C ILE A 191 7.51 15.71 5.76
N ARG A 192 6.45 16.22 6.43
CA ARG A 192 5.99 17.60 6.23
C ARG A 192 6.99 18.64 6.73
N SER A 193 7.86 18.28 7.68
CA SER A 193 8.90 19.16 8.22
C SER A 193 10.22 19.06 7.47
N ASP A 194 10.66 17.83 7.13
CA ASP A 194 11.94 17.52 6.49
C ASP A 194 11.93 16.11 5.88
N PRO A 195 11.54 15.96 4.60
CA PRO A 195 11.47 14.66 3.96
C PRO A 195 12.84 13.99 3.78
N ASP A 196 13.93 14.77 3.65
CA ASP A 196 15.29 14.21 3.54
C ASP A 196 15.73 13.61 4.88
N PHE A 197 15.42 14.30 5.98
CA PHE A 197 15.66 13.77 7.32
C PHE A 197 14.88 12.47 7.59
N TYR A 198 13.62 12.41 7.13
CA TYR A 198 12.84 11.18 7.28
C TYR A 198 13.51 9.98 6.58
N GLU A 199 13.98 10.16 5.35
CA GLU A 199 14.71 9.08 4.64
C GLU A 199 16.02 8.74 5.33
N ASP A 200 16.77 9.71 5.85
CA ASP A 200 17.97 9.46 6.63
C ASP A 200 17.68 8.69 7.91
N LEU A 201 16.55 8.98 8.57
CA LEU A 201 16.14 8.31 9.80
C LEU A 201 15.83 6.82 9.57
N VAL A 202 15.02 6.51 8.56
CA VAL A 202 14.60 5.12 8.28
C VAL A 202 15.75 4.27 7.75
N GLU A 203 16.77 4.88 7.17
CA GLU A 203 18.01 4.22 6.71
C GLU A 203 19.15 4.22 7.74
N GLY A 204 18.92 4.70 8.95
CA GLY A 204 19.89 4.70 10.04
C GLY A 204 21.01 5.74 9.92
N ARG A 205 20.88 6.74 9.06
CA ARG A 205 21.83 7.85 8.91
C ARG A 205 21.55 9.02 9.87
N ALA A 206 20.32 9.11 10.38
CA ALA A 206 19.91 10.04 11.42
C ALA A 206 19.46 9.29 12.68
N LYS A 207 19.21 10.04 13.76
CA LYS A 207 18.89 9.46 15.07
C LYS A 207 17.46 9.79 15.50
N TYR A 208 16.81 8.84 16.17
CA TYR A 208 15.50 9.08 16.79
C TYR A 208 15.56 10.10 17.93
N THR A 209 16.74 10.43 18.44
CA THR A 209 16.94 11.49 19.43
C THR A 209 17.27 12.86 18.83
N ASP A 210 17.29 13.00 17.51
CA ASP A 210 17.56 14.26 16.85
C ASP A 210 16.41 15.27 17.03
N PRO A 211 16.71 16.59 16.98
CA PRO A 211 15.69 17.64 17.20
C PRO A 211 14.48 17.57 16.26
N GLN A 212 14.65 17.06 15.05
CA GLN A 212 13.58 16.91 14.07
C GLN A 212 12.52 15.89 14.53
N VAL A 213 12.96 14.81 15.20
CA VAL A 213 12.05 13.82 15.79
C VAL A 213 11.30 14.42 16.98
N GLU A 214 12.01 15.17 17.83
CA GLU A 214 11.37 15.90 18.94
C GLU A 214 10.32 16.89 18.40
N GLU A 215 10.64 17.65 17.35
CA GLU A 215 9.69 18.58 16.71
C GLU A 215 8.42 17.85 16.20
N ALA A 216 8.59 16.66 15.58
CA ALA A 216 7.47 15.86 15.11
C ALA A 216 6.54 15.43 16.28
N PHE A 217 7.09 14.88 17.36
CA PHE A 217 6.33 14.51 18.54
C PHE A 217 5.66 15.72 19.22
N LEU A 218 6.35 16.85 19.31
CA LEU A 218 5.78 18.07 19.92
C LEU A 218 4.66 18.67 19.05
N THR A 219 4.77 18.60 17.73
CA THR A 219 3.70 19.01 16.82
C THR A 219 2.48 18.12 17.00
N TRP A 220 2.68 16.81 17.02
CA TRP A 220 1.60 15.85 17.26
C TRP A 220 0.93 16.06 18.62
N LYS A 221 1.74 16.16 19.67
CA LYS A 221 1.25 16.46 21.02
C LYS A 221 0.43 17.78 21.07
N SER A 222 0.89 18.81 20.37
CA SER A 222 0.17 20.08 20.29
C SER A 222 -1.23 19.91 19.66
N TRP A 223 -1.36 19.09 18.62
CA TRP A 223 -2.67 18.80 18.01
C TRP A 223 -3.60 18.04 18.97
N MET A 224 -3.04 17.09 19.73
CA MET A 224 -3.80 16.37 20.78
C MET A 224 -4.21 17.31 21.93
N ASP A 225 -3.30 18.15 22.44
CA ASP A 225 -3.56 19.11 23.52
C ASP A 225 -4.65 20.14 23.14
N LYS A 226 -4.70 20.55 21.86
CA LYS A 226 -5.76 21.41 21.29
C LYS A 226 -7.09 20.66 21.10
N GLY A 227 -7.09 19.35 21.27
CA GLY A 227 -8.25 18.48 21.03
C GLY A 227 -8.64 18.44 19.55
N TRP A 228 -7.68 18.59 18.65
CA TRP A 228 -7.90 18.43 17.22
C TRP A 228 -7.90 16.97 16.77
N MET A 229 -7.29 16.11 17.57
CA MET A 229 -7.30 14.66 17.39
C MET A 229 -8.15 13.99 18.46
N ASP A 230 -8.70 12.81 18.18
CA ASP A 230 -9.30 11.96 19.19
C ASP A 230 -8.23 11.32 20.11
N ASP A 231 -8.65 10.50 21.09
CA ASP A 231 -7.75 9.90 22.08
C ASP A 231 -6.86 8.77 21.50
N GLY A 232 -7.02 8.45 20.22
CA GLY A 232 -6.23 7.44 19.53
C GLY A 232 -6.48 6.00 19.99
N SER A 233 -7.50 5.78 20.81
CA SER A 233 -7.79 4.44 21.33
C SER A 233 -8.12 3.43 20.24
N ALA A 234 -7.86 2.15 20.50
CA ALA A 234 -8.20 1.07 19.59
C ALA A 234 -9.71 0.87 19.36
N ALA A 235 -10.55 1.56 20.15
CA ALA A 235 -12.00 1.55 19.93
C ALA A 235 -12.44 2.36 18.71
N PHE A 236 -11.54 3.18 18.16
CA PHE A 236 -11.77 4.06 17.02
C PHE A 236 -10.83 3.66 15.88
N GLY A 237 -11.18 2.60 15.14
CA GLY A 237 -10.29 1.95 14.20
C GLY A 237 -10.77 1.93 12.74
N PHE A 238 -9.86 1.53 11.87
CA PHE A 238 -10.12 1.34 10.43
C PHE A 238 -10.72 -0.03 10.10
N THR A 239 -10.59 -1.00 10.99
CA THR A 239 -10.96 -2.40 10.72
C THR A 239 -12.04 -2.93 11.63
N THR A 240 -12.02 -2.62 12.92
CA THR A 240 -12.98 -3.15 13.89
C THR A 240 -14.31 -2.41 13.79
N GLY A 241 -15.27 -3.01 13.07
CA GLY A 241 -16.61 -2.47 12.92
C GLY A 241 -16.67 -1.14 12.18
N ASP A 242 -15.62 -0.80 11.41
CA ASP A 242 -15.51 0.43 10.62
C ASP A 242 -15.80 1.71 11.41
N SER A 243 -15.43 1.76 12.69
CA SER A 243 -15.79 2.87 13.59
C SER A 243 -15.25 4.22 13.09
N MET A 244 -14.03 4.26 12.54
CA MET A 244 -13.46 5.46 11.92
C MET A 244 -14.29 5.90 10.72
N ASN A 245 -14.62 4.98 9.80
CA ASN A 245 -15.44 5.27 8.63
C ASN A 245 -16.84 5.74 9.01
N ASN A 246 -17.47 5.11 10.01
CA ASN A 246 -18.79 5.50 10.48
C ASN A 246 -18.81 6.93 11.05
N SER A 247 -17.80 7.32 11.82
CA SER A 247 -17.69 8.68 12.36
C SER A 247 -17.35 9.70 11.28
N PHE A 248 -16.51 9.33 10.32
CA PHE A 248 -16.20 10.16 9.15
C PHE A 248 -17.44 10.39 8.28
N SER A 249 -18.19 9.34 7.98
CA SER A 249 -19.41 9.42 7.15
C SER A 249 -20.48 10.30 7.79
N LYS A 250 -20.56 10.33 9.12
CA LYS A 250 -21.48 11.22 9.87
C LYS A 250 -20.95 12.63 10.05
N GLY A 251 -19.70 12.90 9.69
CA GLY A 251 -19.03 14.17 9.92
C GLY A 251 -18.69 14.43 11.39
N GLU A 252 -18.67 13.42 12.24
CA GLU A 252 -18.21 13.52 13.64
C GLU A 252 -16.70 13.67 13.69
N VAL A 253 -15.98 12.92 12.86
CA VAL A 253 -14.58 13.11 12.48
C VAL A 253 -14.56 13.66 11.06
N VAL A 254 -13.82 14.73 10.83
CA VAL A 254 -13.87 15.45 9.55
C VAL A 254 -12.76 15.03 8.60
N HIS A 255 -11.61 14.63 9.16
CA HIS A 255 -10.48 14.13 8.37
C HIS A 255 -10.00 12.78 8.91
N MET A 256 -9.49 11.95 7.99
CA MET A 256 -8.71 10.78 8.31
C MET A 256 -7.57 10.62 7.31
N LEU A 257 -6.43 10.14 7.77
CA LEU A 257 -5.28 9.89 6.93
C LEU A 257 -5.08 8.39 6.82
N VAL A 258 -5.25 7.88 5.61
CA VAL A 258 -5.13 6.47 5.29
C VAL A 258 -4.90 6.29 3.79
N GLY A 259 -4.35 5.16 3.39
CA GLY A 259 -4.10 4.85 1.98
C GLY A 259 -5.37 4.87 1.11
N THR A 260 -5.21 5.19 -0.17
CA THR A 260 -6.32 5.24 -1.14
C THR A 260 -7.06 3.90 -1.30
N TRP A 261 -6.47 2.79 -0.83
CA TRP A 261 -7.14 1.50 -0.74
C TRP A 261 -8.38 1.48 0.18
N PHE A 262 -8.56 2.50 1.02
CA PHE A 262 -9.71 2.65 1.91
C PHE A 262 -10.91 3.32 1.22
N ALA A 263 -10.77 3.85 0.00
CA ALA A 263 -11.81 4.58 -0.74
C ALA A 263 -13.11 3.78 -0.92
N SER A 264 -12.98 2.50 -1.26
CA SER A 264 -14.14 1.60 -1.41
C SER A 264 -14.91 1.41 -0.10
N THR A 265 -14.20 1.38 1.04
CA THR A 265 -14.82 1.31 2.38
C THR A 265 -15.57 2.60 2.69
N VAL A 266 -15.00 3.75 2.36
CA VAL A 266 -15.65 5.07 2.57
C VAL A 266 -16.93 5.18 1.76
N THR A 267 -16.87 4.86 0.47
CA THR A 267 -18.05 4.85 -0.42
C THR A 267 -19.08 3.82 0.03
N GLY A 268 -18.66 2.64 0.45
CA GLY A 268 -19.52 1.61 1.03
C GLY A 268 -20.20 2.02 2.33
N GLY A 269 -19.64 2.98 3.07
CA GLY A 269 -20.21 3.61 4.25
C GLY A 269 -21.38 4.55 3.98
N GLY A 270 -21.73 4.76 2.71
CA GLY A 270 -22.95 5.46 2.29
C GLY A 270 -22.78 6.94 1.96
N ILE A 271 -21.53 7.45 1.91
CA ILE A 271 -21.23 8.80 1.40
C ILE A 271 -20.63 8.73 0.00
N LYS A 272 -20.96 9.73 -0.81
CA LYS A 272 -20.62 9.74 -2.23
C LYS A 272 -19.25 10.34 -2.49
N GLU A 273 -18.45 9.60 -3.23
CA GLU A 273 -17.18 10.07 -3.74
C GLU A 273 -17.37 11.33 -4.61
N GLY A 274 -16.48 12.31 -4.46
CA GLY A 274 -16.52 13.55 -5.21
C GLY A 274 -17.52 14.58 -4.69
N ASP A 275 -18.74 14.16 -4.37
CA ASP A 275 -19.80 15.03 -3.88
C ASP A 275 -19.71 15.28 -2.36
N GLU A 276 -19.45 14.22 -1.58
CA GLU A 276 -19.57 14.25 -0.12
C GLU A 276 -18.22 14.01 0.59
N TRP A 277 -17.26 13.41 -0.10
CA TRP A 277 -15.89 13.28 0.38
C TRP A 277 -14.87 13.43 -0.77
N GLY A 278 -13.64 13.74 -0.44
CA GLY A 278 -12.54 13.88 -1.38
C GLY A 278 -11.18 13.80 -0.70
N TYR A 279 -10.15 14.08 -1.46
CA TYR A 279 -8.75 14.07 -1.03
C TYR A 279 -8.10 15.43 -1.11
N PHE A 280 -7.09 15.63 -0.29
CA PHE A 280 -5.97 16.54 -0.55
C PHE A 280 -4.68 15.97 0.03
N VAL A 281 -3.54 16.26 -0.57
CA VAL A 281 -2.24 15.92 0.02
C VAL A 281 -1.92 16.92 1.12
N LEU A 282 -1.45 16.45 2.29
CA LEU A 282 -1.09 17.33 3.38
C LEU A 282 -0.06 18.37 2.92
N PRO A 283 -0.29 19.68 3.18
CA PRO A 283 0.70 20.68 2.88
C PRO A 283 1.95 20.53 3.75
N ASN A 284 3.11 20.88 3.22
CA ASN A 284 4.33 20.92 4.01
C ASN A 284 4.30 22.05 5.05
N LYS A 285 4.97 21.87 6.20
CA LYS A 285 5.15 22.91 7.22
C LYS A 285 6.00 24.07 6.71
N LYS A 286 6.87 23.82 5.75
CA LYS A 286 7.72 24.84 5.11
C LYS A 286 7.38 24.90 3.63
N ALA A 287 6.89 26.04 3.16
CA ALA A 287 6.51 26.26 1.76
C ALA A 287 7.67 26.10 0.76
N SER A 288 8.92 26.09 1.22
CA SER A 288 10.11 25.87 0.38
C SER A 288 10.39 24.42 0.06
N LEU A 289 9.76 23.48 0.75
CA LEU A 289 9.93 22.05 0.49
C LEU A 289 9.17 21.64 -0.78
N PRO A 290 9.72 20.72 -1.59
CA PRO A 290 8.98 20.18 -2.72
C PRO A 290 7.75 19.40 -2.22
N PRO A 291 6.65 19.41 -2.99
CA PRO A 291 5.48 18.62 -2.62
C PRO A 291 5.86 17.14 -2.53
N SER A 292 5.34 16.45 -1.53
CA SER A 292 5.60 15.04 -1.31
C SER A 292 4.33 14.31 -0.90
N VAL A 293 4.30 13.01 -1.17
CA VAL A 293 3.19 12.13 -0.81
C VAL A 293 3.73 10.77 -0.39
N ILE A 294 3.13 10.17 0.63
CA ILE A 294 3.47 8.81 1.02
C ILE A 294 2.94 7.85 -0.04
N PHE A 295 3.81 6.95 -0.45
CA PHE A 295 3.56 5.92 -1.45
C PHE A 295 3.66 4.54 -0.81
N GLU A 296 2.74 3.67 -1.18
CA GLU A 296 2.71 2.26 -0.78
C GLU A 296 2.61 1.39 -2.02
N ALA A 297 3.48 0.39 -2.12
CA ALA A 297 3.40 -0.66 -3.13
C ALA A 297 3.30 -2.03 -2.44
N GLY A 298 2.21 -2.75 -2.68
CA GLY A 298 2.03 -4.11 -2.18
C GLY A 298 2.53 -5.12 -3.21
N PRO A 299 3.45 -6.03 -2.86
CA PRO A 299 3.96 -7.03 -3.79
C PRO A 299 3.06 -8.26 -3.91
N ILE A 300 3.03 -8.86 -5.10
CA ILE A 300 2.79 -10.28 -5.32
C ILE A 300 4.15 -10.92 -5.64
N MET A 301 4.48 -11.98 -4.97
CA MET A 301 5.74 -12.69 -5.10
C MET A 301 5.51 -14.13 -5.55
N VAL A 302 6.49 -14.71 -6.26
CA VAL A 302 6.52 -16.12 -6.61
C VAL A 302 7.45 -16.85 -5.62
N ALA A 303 6.96 -17.91 -5.01
CA ALA A 303 7.80 -18.71 -4.13
C ALA A 303 8.90 -19.44 -4.95
N LYS A 304 10.16 -19.40 -4.45
CA LYS A 304 11.31 -20.01 -5.13
C LYS A 304 11.14 -21.49 -5.44
N ASN A 305 10.49 -22.21 -4.55
CA ASN A 305 10.27 -23.65 -4.61
C ASN A 305 8.80 -24.02 -4.83
N ALA A 306 8.03 -23.13 -5.51
CA ALA A 306 6.64 -23.44 -5.90
C ALA A 306 6.57 -24.78 -6.65
N LYS A 307 5.56 -25.59 -6.39
CA LYS A 307 5.37 -26.92 -7.02
C LYS A 307 5.21 -26.80 -8.53
N ASP A 308 4.39 -25.87 -8.98
CA ASP A 308 4.20 -25.51 -10.38
C ASP A 308 4.71 -24.08 -10.62
N LYS A 309 6.02 -23.98 -10.70
CA LYS A 309 6.67 -22.67 -10.88
C LYS A 309 6.34 -22.05 -12.23
N ASP A 310 6.26 -22.85 -13.27
CA ASP A 310 6.01 -22.36 -14.62
C ASP A 310 4.60 -21.76 -14.69
N ALA A 311 3.60 -22.41 -14.08
CA ALA A 311 2.25 -21.87 -13.96
C ALA A 311 2.21 -20.58 -13.10
N ALA A 312 2.98 -20.53 -12.00
CA ALA A 312 3.06 -19.34 -11.18
C ALA A 312 3.70 -18.15 -11.93
N LEU A 313 4.73 -18.38 -12.74
CA LEU A 313 5.34 -17.34 -13.58
C LEU A 313 4.41 -16.90 -14.71
N ASP A 314 3.67 -17.81 -15.33
CA ASP A 314 2.65 -17.49 -16.34
C ASP A 314 1.50 -16.66 -15.74
N ALA A 315 1.09 -16.99 -14.51
CA ALA A 315 0.11 -16.19 -13.75
C ALA A 315 0.60 -14.76 -13.46
N ILE A 316 1.89 -14.58 -13.16
CA ILE A 316 2.49 -13.25 -13.00
C ILE A 316 2.56 -12.50 -14.33
N ASP A 317 2.89 -13.20 -15.42
CA ASP A 317 2.87 -12.60 -16.76
C ASP A 317 1.46 -12.14 -17.14
N PHE A 318 0.45 -12.97 -16.88
CA PHE A 318 -0.96 -12.56 -17.04
C PHE A 318 -1.29 -11.35 -16.16
N TRP A 319 -0.90 -11.35 -14.88
CA TRP A 319 -1.17 -10.23 -13.96
C TRP A 319 -0.61 -8.90 -14.48
N MET A 320 0.58 -8.90 -15.09
CA MET A 320 1.21 -7.72 -15.67
C MET A 320 0.54 -7.23 -16.98
N SER A 321 -0.41 -7.98 -17.52
CA SER A 321 -1.12 -7.62 -18.76
C SER A 321 -2.05 -6.41 -18.57
N GLU A 322 -2.39 -5.75 -19.68
CA GLU A 322 -3.38 -4.68 -19.71
C GLU A 322 -4.75 -5.14 -19.16
N ALA A 323 -5.19 -6.37 -19.54
CA ALA A 323 -6.50 -6.89 -19.14
C ALA A 323 -6.61 -7.08 -17.62
N ALA A 324 -5.62 -7.71 -16.98
CA ALA A 324 -5.61 -7.90 -15.54
C ALA A 324 -5.50 -6.55 -14.81
N SER A 325 -4.59 -5.66 -15.28
CA SER A 325 -4.42 -4.34 -14.69
C SER A 325 -5.68 -3.49 -14.77
N ALA A 326 -6.36 -3.48 -15.94
CA ALA A 326 -7.60 -2.74 -16.11
C ALA A 326 -8.73 -3.27 -15.20
N LYS A 327 -8.87 -4.62 -15.12
CA LYS A 327 -9.88 -5.24 -14.26
C LYS A 327 -9.61 -4.96 -12.78
N TRP A 328 -8.35 -5.07 -12.36
CA TRP A 328 -7.95 -4.78 -10.98
C TRP A 328 -8.18 -3.31 -10.61
N THR A 329 -7.84 -2.37 -11.53
CA THR A 329 -8.13 -0.94 -11.37
C THR A 329 -9.63 -0.65 -11.27
N GLU A 330 -10.45 -1.31 -12.09
CA GLU A 330 -11.93 -1.19 -12.05
C GLU A 330 -12.48 -1.59 -10.67
N LEU A 331 -11.99 -2.70 -10.11
CA LEU A 331 -12.49 -3.25 -8.85
C LEU A 331 -11.96 -2.53 -7.62
N MET A 332 -10.68 -2.13 -7.66
CA MET A 332 -9.97 -1.64 -6.48
C MET A 332 -9.79 -0.12 -6.46
N PHE A 333 -10.05 0.56 -7.58
CA PHE A 333 -9.73 1.99 -7.76
C PHE A 333 -8.25 2.32 -7.57
N PHE A 334 -7.36 1.35 -7.70
CA PHE A 334 -5.92 1.59 -7.66
C PHE A 334 -5.41 2.12 -9.00
N PRO A 335 -4.31 2.91 -8.99
CA PRO A 335 -3.59 3.21 -10.21
C PRO A 335 -3.20 1.92 -10.93
N PRO A 336 -3.37 1.85 -12.27
CA PRO A 336 -2.98 0.68 -13.02
C PRO A 336 -1.45 0.51 -13.01
N HIS A 337 -0.99 -0.72 -12.90
CA HIS A 337 0.42 -1.03 -13.05
C HIS A 337 0.83 -1.17 -14.53
N ASN A 338 -0.12 -1.44 -15.42
CA ASN A 338 0.09 -1.42 -16.87
C ASN A 338 -0.39 -0.08 -17.44
N LEU A 339 0.49 0.66 -18.12
CA LEU A 339 0.26 2.01 -18.62
C LEU A 339 -0.77 2.10 -19.76
N ASN A 340 -1.14 0.96 -20.36
CA ASN A 340 -2.19 0.92 -21.37
C ASN A 340 -3.60 0.89 -20.75
N ALA A 341 -3.71 0.49 -19.47
CA ALA A 341 -4.97 0.52 -18.75
C ALA A 341 -5.33 1.95 -18.33
N ALA A 342 -6.61 2.28 -18.36
CA ALA A 342 -7.07 3.60 -17.95
C ALA A 342 -6.87 3.84 -16.45
N LEU A 343 -6.63 5.09 -16.07
CA LEU A 343 -6.67 5.50 -14.64
C LEU A 343 -8.08 5.25 -14.07
N PRO A 344 -8.19 4.99 -12.77
CA PRO A 344 -9.48 4.91 -12.12
C PRO A 344 -10.21 6.26 -12.27
N GLY A 345 -11.52 6.21 -12.27
CA GLY A 345 -12.33 7.43 -12.19
C GLY A 345 -12.33 8.02 -10.76
N GLY A 346 -13.08 9.11 -10.59
CA GLY A 346 -13.33 9.71 -9.28
C GLY A 346 -12.13 10.38 -8.64
N GLU A 347 -12.18 10.52 -7.31
CA GLU A 347 -11.19 11.26 -6.51
C GLU A 347 -9.79 10.61 -6.59
N VAL A 348 -9.71 9.29 -6.67
CA VAL A 348 -8.40 8.60 -6.79
C VAL A 348 -7.73 8.93 -8.11
N GLY A 349 -8.48 8.95 -9.21
CA GLY A 349 -7.93 9.32 -10.52
C GLY A 349 -7.45 10.77 -10.57
N GLU A 350 -8.20 11.70 -10.00
CA GLU A 350 -7.80 13.10 -9.91
C GLU A 350 -6.56 13.27 -9.01
N LEU A 351 -6.48 12.55 -7.89
CA LEU A 351 -5.29 12.55 -7.01
C LEU A 351 -4.04 12.03 -7.74
N VAL A 352 -4.16 10.91 -8.46
CA VAL A 352 -3.04 10.35 -9.25
C VAL A 352 -2.56 11.34 -10.31
N LYS A 353 -3.48 12.02 -10.98
CA LYS A 353 -3.18 13.05 -11.95
C LYS A 353 -2.48 14.24 -11.29
N GLU A 354 -2.99 14.74 -10.16
CA GLU A 354 -2.37 15.81 -9.38
C GLU A 354 -0.93 15.47 -8.99
N ILE A 355 -0.70 14.25 -8.46
CA ILE A 355 0.63 13.78 -8.05
C ILE A 355 1.59 13.76 -9.24
N ASN A 356 1.14 13.21 -10.38
CA ASN A 356 1.99 13.10 -11.58
C ASN A 356 2.29 14.46 -12.22
N GLU A 357 1.29 15.32 -12.36
CA GLU A 357 1.45 16.66 -12.96
C GLU A 357 2.16 17.63 -12.01
N GLY A 358 1.96 17.50 -10.71
CA GLY A 358 2.54 18.35 -9.68
C GLY A 358 3.99 18.02 -9.32
N GLY A 359 4.54 16.92 -9.87
CA GLY A 359 5.91 16.49 -9.58
C GLY A 359 6.15 16.14 -8.12
N TYR A 360 5.17 15.52 -7.48
CA TYR A 360 5.28 15.11 -6.08
C TYR A 360 6.38 14.07 -5.90
N ARG A 361 7.21 14.28 -4.87
CA ARG A 361 8.15 13.26 -4.40
C ARG A 361 7.34 12.14 -3.73
N GLN A 362 7.48 10.93 -4.23
CA GLN A 362 6.87 9.74 -3.64
C GLN A 362 7.82 9.16 -2.59
N ILE A 363 7.35 9.05 -1.36
CA ILE A 363 8.16 8.63 -0.20
C ILE A 363 7.57 7.34 0.34
N ASN A 364 8.42 6.33 0.54
CA ASN A 364 8.00 5.06 1.12
C ASN A 364 7.51 5.26 2.56
N ARG A 365 6.42 4.58 2.88
CA ARG A 365 5.82 4.54 4.21
C ARG A 365 6.80 3.95 5.23
N TYR A 366 6.73 4.39 6.48
CA TYR A 366 7.60 3.93 7.58
C TYR A 366 7.62 2.39 7.71
N TRP A 367 6.47 1.75 7.46
CA TRP A 367 6.29 0.30 7.52
C TRP A 367 7.18 -0.48 6.55
N GLU A 368 7.43 0.06 5.34
CA GLU A 368 8.28 -0.52 4.31
C GLU A 368 9.72 0.01 4.35
N ALA A 369 9.88 1.29 4.69
CA ALA A 369 11.16 1.98 4.65
C ALA A 369 12.07 1.66 5.85
N THR A 370 11.49 1.16 6.96
CA THR A 370 12.25 0.87 8.18
C THR A 370 12.54 -0.63 8.29
N PRO A 371 13.74 -1.04 8.74
CA PRO A 371 14.04 -2.45 9.01
C PRO A 371 12.95 -3.11 9.87
N THR A 372 12.57 -4.32 9.48
CA THR A 372 11.42 -5.03 10.07
C THR A 372 11.51 -5.11 11.61
N GLU A 373 12.71 -5.39 12.14
CA GLU A 373 12.92 -5.50 13.58
C GLU A 373 12.72 -4.17 14.31
N ILE A 374 13.19 -3.05 13.73
CA ILE A 374 12.96 -1.72 14.27
C ILE A 374 11.49 -1.37 14.16
N CYS A 375 10.87 -1.55 13.00
CA CYS A 375 9.50 -1.16 12.73
C CYS A 375 8.50 -1.86 13.66
N GLU A 376 8.63 -3.18 13.85
CA GLU A 376 7.73 -3.95 14.73
C GLU A 376 7.78 -3.50 16.19
N ALA A 377 8.95 -3.09 16.69
CA ALA A 377 9.07 -2.57 18.04
C ALA A 377 8.67 -1.08 18.10
N ALA A 378 8.94 -0.31 17.06
CA ALA A 378 8.64 1.12 17.00
C ALA A 378 7.13 1.41 17.06
N VAL A 379 6.30 0.59 16.42
CA VAL A 379 4.84 0.79 16.48
C VAL A 379 4.30 0.65 17.92
N ASP A 380 4.91 -0.20 18.75
CA ASP A 380 4.53 -0.33 20.17
C ASP A 380 5.00 0.88 20.98
N GLU A 381 6.22 1.38 20.74
CA GLU A 381 6.74 2.58 21.40
C GLU A 381 5.93 3.83 21.01
N ILE A 382 5.62 4.01 19.72
CA ILE A 382 4.82 5.14 19.23
C ILE A 382 3.38 5.04 19.78
N SER A 383 2.83 3.83 19.91
CA SER A 383 1.51 3.64 20.55
C SER A 383 1.49 4.10 22.01
N LYS A 384 2.60 3.94 22.77
CA LYS A 384 2.70 4.49 24.13
C LYS A 384 2.60 6.01 24.13
N PHE A 385 3.27 6.67 23.17
CA PHE A 385 3.14 8.11 23.00
C PHE A 385 1.69 8.55 22.70
N VAL A 386 1.00 7.84 21.81
CA VAL A 386 -0.41 8.16 21.48
C VAL A 386 -1.28 8.10 22.73
N LEU A 387 -1.07 7.12 23.60
CA LEU A 387 -1.82 6.94 24.84
C LEU A 387 -1.37 7.90 25.95
N ASP A 388 -0.10 8.28 26.00
CA ASP A 388 0.47 9.26 26.92
C ASP A 388 1.47 10.17 26.20
N PRO A 389 1.01 11.30 25.63
CA PRO A 389 1.88 12.23 24.89
C PRO A 389 2.98 12.89 25.73
N THR A 390 2.96 12.74 27.06
CA THR A 390 4.05 13.24 27.92
C THR A 390 5.27 12.35 27.89
N SER A 391 5.14 11.09 27.43
CA SER A 391 6.20 10.09 27.35
C SER A 391 7.16 10.25 26.16
N TYR A 392 7.00 11.28 25.31
CA TYR A 392 7.71 11.39 24.04
C TYR A 392 9.23 11.26 24.13
N LYS A 393 9.85 11.78 25.19
CA LYS A 393 11.32 11.66 25.37
C LYS A 393 11.75 10.22 25.63
N ASP A 394 11.03 9.51 26.49
CA ASP A 394 11.32 8.11 26.77
C ASP A 394 11.11 7.27 25.50
N VAL A 395 10.09 7.59 24.71
CA VAL A 395 9.83 6.96 23.40
C VAL A 395 10.98 7.20 22.44
N MET A 396 11.47 8.44 22.32
CA MET A 396 12.61 8.77 21.45
C MET A 396 13.86 7.98 21.84
N GLU A 397 14.17 7.89 23.14
CA GLU A 397 15.33 7.13 23.65
C GLU A 397 15.19 5.62 23.41
N ASN A 398 13.98 5.08 23.58
CA ASN A 398 13.69 3.67 23.30
C ASN A 398 13.82 3.36 21.81
N LEU A 399 13.29 4.21 20.93
CA LEU A 399 13.42 4.08 19.49
C LEU A 399 14.87 4.14 19.05
N GLN A 400 15.68 5.05 19.64
CA GLN A 400 17.10 5.12 19.36
C GLN A 400 17.83 3.85 19.80
N THR A 401 17.50 3.31 20.97
CA THR A 401 18.09 2.06 21.44
C THR A 401 17.80 0.89 20.51
N LEU A 402 16.56 0.81 19.97
CA LEU A 402 16.19 -0.19 18.98
C LEU A 402 17.01 -0.05 17.68
N ALA A 403 17.13 1.18 17.20
CA ALA A 403 17.93 1.48 16.00
C ALA A 403 19.41 1.17 16.20
N ASP A 404 20.02 1.59 17.31
CA ASP A 404 21.41 1.31 17.63
C ASP A 404 21.70 -0.20 17.70
N ASN A 405 20.79 -0.97 18.31
CA ASN A 405 20.92 -2.43 18.38
C ASN A 405 20.87 -3.08 16.99
N TYR A 406 20.01 -2.62 16.12
CA TYR A 406 19.91 -3.15 14.76
C TYR A 406 21.14 -2.77 13.93
N TRP A 407 21.45 -1.47 13.83
CA TRP A 407 22.53 -0.99 12.95
C TRP A 407 23.92 -1.36 13.39
N SER A 408 24.15 -1.66 14.69
CA SER A 408 25.44 -2.16 15.16
C SER A 408 25.72 -3.62 14.79
N ASN A 409 24.69 -4.37 14.41
CA ASN A 409 24.78 -5.79 14.06
C ASN A 409 24.60 -6.06 12.56
N ASN A 410 24.26 -5.06 11.76
CA ASN A 410 24.04 -5.14 10.33
C ASN A 410 24.80 -4.03 9.59
#